data_29179de89c353276cbd1992cdaad4268
#
_entry.id   29179de89c353276cbd1992cdaad4268
#
_cell.length_a   1.000
_cell.length_b   1.000
_cell.length_c   1.000
_cell.angle_alpha   90.00
_cell.angle_beta   90.00
_cell.angle_gamma   90.00
#
_symmetry.space_group_name_H-M   'P 1'
#
loop_
_entity.id
_entity.type
_entity.pdbx_description
1 polymer ?
#
loop_
_entity_poly.entity_id
_entity_poly.type
_entity_poly.pdbx_seq_one_letter_code
_entity_poly.pdbx_strand_id
1 'polypeptide(L)'
;MLSLQHPSNWRTADLQNDQRWIFRVDDETRQEMVRTVTAIADTNKTLFDYSPADFSWSKTLQILSAALEEVKRGRGVALIKGLPREELTAHQFEILTWGLGLHSGVPRPQGKETQYISAVRNAGMDYRTGTGRGYSSNADLDFHTDSSDIIFLSCFNKAVSGGKTIISSSMAGHDVMVREYPDQVKWLYEPIAFSRQGEQAPDEGPYVVMPIFSECKGKWFGRWNWNRVRSAQKIEGAPQLKPEQFAALEQFDQVMRRPDVAYEMWLEPGDVQIISSHVTLHSRTEFVDHEDPAKKRLLYRLWIAPPDSDQMPESWRDLYRSCEPGTVRGGIRGFKHDERCLQFEARQAKDCGMTA
;
A
#
# COMPACT_ATOMS: atom_id res chain seq x y z
N MET A 1 -14.52 21.78 3.27
CA MET A 1 -13.05 21.67 3.11
C MET A 1 -12.47 21.10 4.39
N LEU A 2 -11.82 19.95 4.32
CA LEU A 2 -11.07 19.41 5.44
C LEU A 2 -9.98 20.41 5.87
N SER A 3 -9.80 20.51 7.17
CA SER A 3 -8.88 21.47 7.76
C SER A 3 -7.45 21.22 7.28
N LEU A 4 -6.74 22.29 6.90
CA LEU A 4 -5.29 22.31 6.67
C LEU A 4 -4.47 21.82 7.88
N GLN A 5 -5.11 21.60 9.03
CA GLN A 5 -4.51 21.11 10.28
C GLN A 5 -4.61 19.57 10.44
N HIS A 6 -5.08 18.82 9.42
CA HIS A 6 -5.13 17.36 9.52
C HIS A 6 -3.70 16.78 9.60
N PRO A 7 -3.41 15.83 10.50
CA PRO A 7 -2.07 15.26 10.65
C PRO A 7 -1.48 14.68 9.37
N SER A 8 -2.33 14.18 8.45
CA SER A 8 -1.90 13.67 7.14
C SER A 8 -1.49 14.76 6.14
N ASN A 9 -1.70 16.06 6.43
CA ASN A 9 -1.25 17.16 5.59
C ASN A 9 0.18 17.59 5.98
N TRP A 10 1.12 16.67 5.84
CA TRP A 10 2.52 16.92 6.17
C TRP A 10 3.36 17.24 4.95
N ARG A 11 4.45 17.97 5.17
CA ARG A 11 5.54 18.25 4.24
C ARG A 11 6.79 17.47 4.62
N THR A 12 7.76 17.43 3.73
CA THR A 12 9.06 16.78 3.98
C THR A 12 9.68 17.21 5.29
N ALA A 13 9.69 18.53 5.60
CA ALA A 13 10.23 19.07 6.84
C ALA A 13 9.50 18.57 8.10
N ASP A 14 8.20 18.30 8.01
CA ASP A 14 7.42 17.80 9.16
C ASP A 14 7.86 16.39 9.55
N LEU A 15 8.11 15.50 8.57
CA LEU A 15 8.59 14.16 8.83
C LEU A 15 10.07 14.13 9.26
N GLN A 16 10.88 15.10 8.82
CA GLN A 16 12.28 15.21 9.23
C GLN A 16 12.41 15.68 10.68
N ASN A 17 11.60 16.65 11.08
CA ASN A 17 11.68 17.27 12.40
C ASN A 17 10.92 16.53 13.50
N ASP A 18 9.93 15.71 13.15
CA ASP A 18 9.14 14.94 14.08
C ASP A 18 9.12 13.45 13.68
N GLN A 19 9.89 12.67 14.42
CA GLN A 19 10.06 11.23 14.16
C GLN A 19 9.10 10.33 14.97
N ARG A 20 8.03 10.84 15.55
CA ARG A 20 7.04 10.05 16.31
C ARG A 20 6.30 9.02 15.46
N TRP A 21 6.41 9.09 14.14
CA TRP A 21 5.93 8.07 13.20
C TRP A 21 6.88 6.87 13.04
N ILE A 22 8.08 6.92 13.70
CA ILE A 22 9.08 5.86 13.66
C ILE A 22 9.05 5.10 15.00
N PHE A 23 8.72 3.82 14.92
CA PHE A 23 8.64 2.88 16.04
C PHE A 23 9.86 1.97 16.01
N ARG A 24 10.43 1.66 17.17
CA ARG A 24 11.62 0.81 17.26
C ARG A 24 11.32 -0.45 18.04
N VAL A 25 11.72 -1.58 17.48
CA VAL A 25 11.64 -2.89 18.13
C VAL A 25 12.84 -3.02 19.09
N ASP A 26 12.57 -3.27 20.36
CA ASP A 26 13.60 -3.61 21.35
C ASP A 26 14.00 -5.09 21.27
N ASP A 27 15.06 -5.47 22.01
CA ASP A 27 15.56 -6.85 21.98
C ASP A 27 14.54 -7.87 22.51
N GLU A 28 13.72 -7.51 23.47
CA GLU A 28 12.72 -8.42 24.04
C GLU A 28 11.60 -8.68 23.04
N THR A 29 11.10 -7.64 22.36
CA THR A 29 10.12 -7.75 21.28
C THR A 29 10.69 -8.53 20.09
N ARG A 30 11.96 -8.29 19.76
CA ARG A 30 12.67 -9.05 18.71
C ARG A 30 12.70 -10.54 19.03
N GLN A 31 13.08 -10.90 20.26
CA GLN A 31 13.10 -12.29 20.70
C GLN A 31 11.68 -12.92 20.72
N GLU A 32 10.65 -12.15 21.07
CA GLU A 32 9.26 -12.61 20.98
C GLU A 32 8.91 -13.01 19.55
N MET A 33 9.24 -12.17 18.57
CA MET A 33 9.04 -12.45 17.13
C MET A 33 9.79 -13.71 16.69
N VAL A 34 11.07 -13.81 17.02
CA VAL A 34 11.94 -14.95 16.63
C VAL A 34 11.39 -16.26 17.19
N ARG A 35 11.13 -16.30 18.51
CA ARG A 35 10.62 -17.52 19.16
C ARG A 35 9.30 -17.98 18.55
N THR A 36 8.36 -17.05 18.35
CA THR A 36 7.04 -17.37 17.78
C THR A 36 7.18 -17.91 16.37
N VAL A 37 7.84 -17.17 15.50
CA VAL A 37 7.94 -17.54 14.08
C VAL A 37 8.72 -18.84 13.88
N THR A 38 9.82 -19.04 14.63
CA THR A 38 10.62 -20.27 14.54
C THR A 38 9.82 -21.50 15.00
N ALA A 39 8.95 -21.34 16.00
CA ALA A 39 8.14 -22.44 16.51
C ALA A 39 7.02 -22.88 15.56
N ILE A 40 6.46 -21.93 14.76
CA ILE A 40 5.29 -22.21 13.90
C ILE A 40 5.64 -22.41 12.43
N ALA A 41 6.85 -21.97 11.99
CA ALA A 41 7.24 -22.03 10.59
C ALA A 41 7.33 -23.49 10.09
N ASP A 42 6.52 -23.79 9.09
CA ASP A 42 6.45 -25.10 8.44
C ASP A 42 6.36 -24.93 6.93
N THR A 43 7.29 -25.52 6.21
CA THR A 43 7.34 -25.44 4.73
C THR A 43 6.22 -26.23 4.04
N ASN A 44 5.49 -27.09 4.77
CA ASN A 44 4.33 -27.81 4.26
C ASN A 44 3.03 -27.02 4.39
N LYS A 45 3.04 -25.93 5.19
CA LYS A 45 1.90 -25.01 5.34
C LYS A 45 1.94 -23.92 4.27
N THR A 46 0.74 -23.50 3.85
CA THR A 46 0.55 -22.28 3.10
C THR A 46 0.23 -21.12 4.06
N LEU A 47 0.32 -19.89 3.58
CA LEU A 47 -0.02 -18.73 4.42
C LEU A 47 -1.46 -18.78 4.95
N PHE A 48 -2.39 -19.38 4.20
CA PHE A 48 -3.79 -19.51 4.64
C PHE A 48 -3.99 -20.50 5.79
N ASP A 49 -3.01 -21.33 6.10
CA ASP A 49 -3.08 -22.29 7.20
C ASP A 49 -2.68 -21.65 8.56
N TYR A 50 -2.23 -20.40 8.55
CA TYR A 50 -1.97 -19.60 9.76
C TYR A 50 -3.18 -18.74 10.13
N SER A 51 -3.34 -18.51 11.42
CA SER A 51 -4.35 -17.65 12.04
C SER A 51 -3.71 -16.66 13.02
N PRO A 52 -4.38 -15.60 13.46
CA PRO A 52 -3.85 -14.72 14.50
C PRO A 52 -3.44 -15.46 15.78
N ALA A 53 -4.11 -16.55 16.13
CA ALA A 53 -3.83 -17.34 17.33
C ALA A 53 -2.47 -18.07 17.32
N ASP A 54 -1.91 -18.31 16.10
CA ASP A 54 -0.58 -18.90 15.97
C ASP A 54 0.53 -17.92 16.39
N PHE A 55 0.24 -16.60 16.37
CA PHE A 55 1.17 -15.53 16.71
C PHE A 55 0.86 -14.97 18.10
N SER A 56 1.27 -15.69 19.14
CA SER A 56 1.05 -15.33 20.55
C SER A 56 1.96 -14.15 20.96
N TRP A 57 1.71 -12.98 20.38
CA TRP A 57 2.47 -11.76 20.59
C TRP A 57 1.81 -10.85 21.64
N SER A 58 2.62 -10.17 22.44
CA SER A 58 2.18 -9.14 23.37
C SER A 58 2.86 -7.80 23.07
N LYS A 59 4.18 -7.76 23.12
CA LYS A 59 4.97 -6.55 22.86
C LYS A 59 4.94 -6.16 21.38
N THR A 60 5.00 -7.13 20.50
CA THR A 60 4.87 -6.93 19.04
C THR A 60 3.54 -6.25 18.73
N LEU A 61 2.43 -6.68 19.36
CA LEU A 61 1.11 -6.09 19.12
C LEU A 61 0.98 -4.66 19.67
N GLN A 62 1.69 -4.32 20.74
CA GLN A 62 1.71 -2.94 21.25
C GLN A 62 2.35 -1.99 20.23
N ILE A 63 3.50 -2.37 19.68
CA ILE A 63 4.18 -1.59 18.64
C ILE A 63 3.32 -1.51 17.38
N LEU A 64 2.76 -2.64 16.92
CA LEU A 64 1.90 -2.70 15.75
C LEU A 64 0.65 -1.81 15.91
N SER A 65 -0.02 -1.89 17.06
CA SER A 65 -1.20 -1.06 17.34
C SER A 65 -0.88 0.43 17.31
N ALA A 66 0.23 0.85 17.92
CA ALA A 66 0.67 2.25 17.89
C ALA A 66 1.00 2.73 16.47
N ALA A 67 1.66 1.89 15.67
CA ALA A 67 1.96 2.18 14.28
C ALA A 67 0.69 2.27 13.41
N LEU A 68 -0.28 1.37 13.62
CA LEU A 68 -1.57 1.41 12.92
C LEU A 68 -2.40 2.63 13.29
N GLU A 69 -2.35 3.08 14.54
CA GLU A 69 -3.03 4.32 14.97
C GLU A 69 -2.44 5.54 14.24
N GLU A 70 -1.11 5.61 14.12
CA GLU A 70 -0.43 6.67 13.34
C GLU A 70 -0.81 6.63 11.85
N VAL A 71 -0.96 5.43 11.27
CA VAL A 71 -1.38 5.26 9.87
C VAL A 71 -2.84 5.64 9.65
N LYS A 72 -3.73 5.34 10.59
CA LYS A 72 -5.17 5.54 10.42
C LYS A 72 -5.64 6.94 10.85
N ARG A 73 -5.06 7.50 11.92
CA ARG A 73 -5.50 8.76 12.52
C ARG A 73 -4.43 9.84 12.61
N GLY A 74 -3.17 9.45 12.36
CA GLY A 74 -2.02 10.34 12.34
C GLY A 74 -1.66 10.80 10.92
N ARG A 75 -0.39 10.64 10.60
CA ARG A 75 0.20 11.11 9.33
C ARG A 75 -0.17 10.26 8.12
N GLY A 76 -0.78 9.09 8.30
CA GLY A 76 -1.04 8.14 7.22
C GLY A 76 0.19 7.30 6.84
N VAL A 77 1.25 7.36 7.62
CA VAL A 77 2.49 6.60 7.45
C VAL A 77 3.11 6.27 8.81
N ALA A 78 3.63 5.05 8.94
CA ALA A 78 4.47 4.62 10.06
C ALA A 78 5.64 3.78 9.55
N LEU A 79 6.74 3.81 10.29
CA LEU A 79 7.94 3.01 10.03
C LEU A 79 8.30 2.24 11.29
N ILE A 80 8.19 0.92 11.26
CA ILE A 80 8.70 0.04 12.33
C ILE A 80 10.11 -0.39 11.94
N LYS A 81 11.07 -0.17 12.82
CA LYS A 81 12.50 -0.50 12.59
C LYS A 81 12.96 -1.60 13.53
N GLY A 82 13.79 -2.50 12.99
CA GLY A 82 14.53 -3.46 13.79
C GLY A 82 13.84 -4.82 13.97
N LEU A 83 12.99 -5.24 13.01
CA LEU A 83 12.51 -6.62 12.97
C LEU A 83 13.70 -7.59 12.83
N PRO A 84 13.59 -8.83 13.33
CA PRO A 84 14.68 -9.80 13.41
C PRO A 84 15.07 -10.39 12.04
N ARG A 85 15.53 -9.54 11.11
CA ARG A 85 15.88 -9.96 9.74
C ARG A 85 17.07 -10.92 9.74
N GLU A 86 18.07 -10.69 10.59
CA GLU A 86 19.29 -11.49 10.62
C GLU A 86 19.10 -12.87 11.27
N GLU A 87 18.10 -12.99 12.13
CA GLU A 87 17.78 -14.23 12.85
C GLU A 87 16.78 -15.13 12.12
N LEU A 88 16.17 -14.63 11.02
CA LEU A 88 15.12 -15.32 10.29
C LEU A 88 15.52 -15.59 8.84
N THR A 89 15.15 -16.75 8.33
CA THR A 89 15.19 -17.03 6.90
C THR A 89 14.17 -16.17 6.13
N ALA A 90 14.31 -16.07 4.81
CA ALA A 90 13.35 -15.34 3.98
C ALA A 90 11.90 -15.85 4.17
N HIS A 91 11.70 -17.16 4.24
CA HIS A 91 10.40 -17.79 4.49
C HIS A 91 9.85 -17.43 5.88
N GLN A 92 10.68 -17.49 6.92
CA GLN A 92 10.27 -17.11 8.27
C GLN A 92 9.93 -15.61 8.36
N PHE A 93 10.67 -14.75 7.67
CA PHE A 93 10.38 -13.31 7.61
C PHE A 93 9.10 -13.01 6.82
N GLU A 94 8.77 -13.81 5.81
CA GLU A 94 7.47 -13.77 5.12
C GLU A 94 6.33 -14.13 6.09
N ILE A 95 6.48 -15.21 6.89
CA ILE A 95 5.53 -15.61 7.94
C ILE A 95 5.39 -14.50 9.00
N LEU A 96 6.50 -13.87 9.42
CA LEU A 96 6.46 -12.71 10.33
C LEU A 96 5.60 -11.57 9.75
N THR A 97 5.86 -11.21 8.49
CA THR A 97 5.09 -10.17 7.79
C THR A 97 3.61 -10.55 7.69
N TRP A 98 3.32 -11.83 7.42
CA TRP A 98 1.96 -12.36 7.35
C TRP A 98 1.25 -12.23 8.70
N GLY A 99 1.90 -12.62 9.80
CA GLY A 99 1.35 -12.48 11.15
C GLY A 99 1.03 -11.03 11.52
N LEU A 100 1.90 -10.07 11.18
CA LEU A 100 1.61 -8.64 11.36
C LEU A 100 0.33 -8.26 10.60
N GLY A 101 0.16 -8.76 9.38
CA GLY A 101 -1.04 -8.54 8.59
C GLY A 101 -2.30 -9.15 9.18
N LEU A 102 -2.25 -10.39 9.66
CA LEU A 102 -3.39 -11.06 10.30
C LEU A 102 -3.90 -10.31 11.53
N HIS A 103 -3.00 -9.71 12.31
CA HIS A 103 -3.37 -8.86 13.45
C HIS A 103 -3.80 -7.43 13.07
N SER A 104 -3.68 -7.06 11.79
CA SER A 104 -4.07 -5.74 11.28
C SER A 104 -5.42 -5.74 10.56
N GLY A 105 -5.94 -6.90 10.20
CA GLY A 105 -7.20 -7.05 9.47
C GLY A 105 -7.19 -8.25 8.52
N VAL A 106 -7.91 -8.12 7.40
CA VAL A 106 -7.99 -9.17 6.38
C VAL A 106 -7.00 -8.88 5.26
N PRO A 107 -5.97 -9.74 5.05
CA PRO A 107 -5.11 -9.66 3.88
C PRO A 107 -5.89 -9.70 2.57
N ARG A 108 -5.48 -8.87 1.58
CA ARG A 108 -6.16 -8.75 0.30
C ARG A 108 -5.29 -9.22 -0.87
N PRO A 109 -5.87 -9.82 -1.90
CA PRO A 109 -5.14 -10.27 -3.08
C PRO A 109 -4.60 -9.08 -3.91
N GLN A 110 -3.45 -9.28 -4.59
CA GLN A 110 -2.63 -8.20 -5.17
C GLN A 110 -2.27 -8.41 -6.64
N GLY A 111 -3.14 -8.88 -7.47
CA GLY A 111 -2.84 -8.97 -8.89
C GLY A 111 -3.40 -10.21 -9.56
N LYS A 112 -3.12 -10.34 -10.84
CA LYS A 112 -3.74 -11.38 -11.70
C LYS A 112 -3.60 -12.81 -11.19
N GLU A 113 -2.53 -13.12 -10.47
CA GLU A 113 -2.27 -14.45 -9.91
C GLU A 113 -2.84 -14.63 -8.50
N THR A 114 -3.59 -13.66 -8.01
CA THR A 114 -4.30 -13.72 -6.70
C THR A 114 -3.37 -13.92 -5.49
N GLN A 115 -2.12 -13.46 -5.57
CA GLN A 115 -1.21 -13.55 -4.43
C GLN A 115 -1.60 -12.57 -3.32
N TYR A 116 -1.61 -13.04 -2.07
CA TYR A 116 -1.95 -12.24 -0.89
C TYR A 116 -0.73 -11.55 -0.28
N ILE A 117 0.46 -12.08 -0.51
CA ILE A 117 1.73 -11.41 -0.25
C ILE A 117 2.54 -11.39 -1.55
N SER A 118 3.22 -10.29 -1.82
CA SER A 118 4.01 -10.13 -3.05
C SER A 118 5.47 -9.89 -2.72
N ALA A 119 6.36 -10.70 -3.33
CA ALA A 119 7.79 -10.44 -3.32
C ALA A 119 8.10 -9.27 -4.28
N VAL A 120 8.46 -8.12 -3.70
CA VAL A 120 8.86 -6.92 -4.45
C VAL A 120 10.35 -7.00 -4.74
N ARG A 121 10.69 -7.45 -5.96
CA ARG A 121 12.07 -7.70 -6.41
C ARG A 121 12.18 -7.50 -7.91
N ASN A 122 13.37 -7.33 -8.42
CA ASN A 122 13.60 -7.35 -9.87
C ASN A 122 13.42 -8.78 -10.41
N ALA A 123 12.39 -8.98 -11.22
CA ALA A 123 12.12 -10.22 -11.97
C ALA A 123 12.34 -10.03 -13.49
N GLY A 124 13.01 -8.95 -13.90
CA GLY A 124 13.31 -8.66 -15.31
C GLY A 124 12.11 -8.14 -16.11
N MET A 125 11.04 -7.70 -15.45
CA MET A 125 9.86 -7.16 -16.13
C MET A 125 10.06 -5.68 -16.50
N ASP A 126 9.63 -5.29 -17.70
CA ASP A 126 9.56 -3.88 -18.08
C ASP A 126 8.27 -3.25 -17.51
N TYR A 127 8.42 -2.37 -16.54
CA TYR A 127 7.33 -1.65 -15.88
C TYR A 127 6.50 -0.77 -16.83
N ARG A 128 7.10 -0.25 -17.89
CA ARG A 128 6.47 0.72 -18.81
C ARG A 128 5.65 0.07 -19.90
N THR A 129 5.64 -1.25 -19.98
CA THR A 129 4.73 -1.99 -20.86
C THR A 129 3.31 -2.01 -20.29
N GLY A 130 2.29 -2.20 -21.13
CA GLY A 130 0.88 -2.24 -20.71
C GLY A 130 0.54 -3.36 -19.72
N THR A 131 1.41 -4.37 -19.58
CA THR A 131 1.27 -5.52 -18.67
C THR A 131 2.40 -5.61 -17.64
N GLY A 132 3.40 -4.72 -17.70
CA GLY A 132 4.54 -4.69 -16.78
C GLY A 132 4.13 -4.25 -15.38
N ARG A 133 4.75 -4.85 -14.36
CA ARG A 133 4.49 -4.54 -12.95
C ARG A 133 5.68 -3.90 -12.30
N GLY A 134 5.46 -2.76 -11.64
CA GLY A 134 6.51 -2.02 -10.98
C GLY A 134 7.22 -2.82 -9.89
N TYR A 135 6.50 -3.68 -9.15
CA TYR A 135 7.09 -4.52 -8.11
C TYR A 135 8.03 -5.63 -8.65
N SER A 136 7.96 -5.93 -9.95
CA SER A 136 8.79 -6.93 -10.64
C SER A 136 9.89 -6.31 -11.50
N SER A 137 10.13 -5.00 -11.39
CA SER A 137 11.09 -4.22 -12.15
C SER A 137 12.09 -3.53 -11.23
N ASN A 138 13.28 -3.21 -11.73
CA ASN A 138 14.25 -2.36 -11.05
C ASN A 138 14.16 -0.88 -11.47
N ALA A 139 13.31 -0.52 -12.43
CA ALA A 139 13.11 0.87 -12.86
C ALA A 139 12.51 1.73 -11.73
N ASP A 140 12.67 3.03 -11.86
CA ASP A 140 11.93 4.00 -11.06
C ASP A 140 10.42 3.80 -11.19
N LEU A 141 9.68 4.01 -10.13
CA LEU A 141 8.23 3.90 -10.14
C LEU A 141 7.60 5.28 -10.04
N ASP A 142 6.55 5.51 -10.82
CA ASP A 142 5.70 6.67 -10.64
C ASP A 142 5.00 6.64 -9.27
N PHE A 143 4.71 7.82 -8.72
CA PHE A 143 3.86 7.92 -7.53
C PHE A 143 2.53 7.23 -7.76
N HIS A 144 2.11 6.43 -6.78
CA HIS A 144 0.83 5.73 -6.84
C HIS A 144 0.29 5.40 -5.44
N THR A 145 -0.99 5.11 -5.40
CA THR A 145 -1.65 4.43 -4.30
C THR A 145 -2.01 3.02 -4.76
N ASP A 146 -1.98 2.06 -3.85
CA ASP A 146 -2.45 0.70 -4.11
C ASP A 146 -3.98 0.57 -3.90
N SER A 147 -4.58 -0.53 -4.34
CA SER A 147 -6.02 -0.78 -4.26
C SER A 147 -6.42 -1.46 -2.94
N SER A 148 -5.97 -0.92 -1.81
CA SER A 148 -6.24 -1.43 -0.46
C SER A 148 -6.27 -0.26 0.52
N ASP A 149 -6.81 -0.46 1.71
CA ASP A 149 -6.81 0.59 2.76
C ASP A 149 -5.41 0.81 3.32
N ILE A 150 -4.72 -0.28 3.70
CA ILE A 150 -3.39 -0.24 4.31
C ILE A 150 -2.44 -1.15 3.55
N ILE A 151 -1.19 -0.71 3.47
CA ILE A 151 -0.10 -1.43 2.81
C ILE A 151 1.05 -1.59 3.80
N PHE A 152 1.61 -2.80 3.83
CA PHE A 152 2.88 -3.11 4.47
C PHE A 152 3.94 -3.34 3.42
N LEU A 153 5.12 -2.78 3.64
CA LEU A 153 6.34 -3.04 2.86
C LEU A 153 7.45 -3.43 3.85
N SER A 154 7.68 -4.73 4.00
CA SER A 154 8.67 -5.31 4.92
C SER A 154 9.97 -5.58 4.18
N CYS A 155 11.07 -4.94 4.55
CA CYS A 155 12.36 -5.04 3.88
C CYS A 155 13.15 -6.25 4.41
N PHE A 156 13.32 -7.27 3.57
CA PHE A 156 14.20 -8.40 3.87
C PHE A 156 15.63 -8.12 3.42
N ASN A 157 15.81 -7.66 2.18
CA ASN A 157 17.11 -7.24 1.64
C ASN A 157 16.95 -5.90 0.89
N LYS A 158 17.94 -5.02 1.02
CA LYS A 158 18.04 -3.82 0.19
C LYS A 158 18.91 -4.04 -1.05
N ALA A 159 18.81 -3.16 -2.04
CA ALA A 159 19.68 -3.14 -3.22
C ALA A 159 21.11 -2.68 -2.89
N VAL A 160 22.05 -2.89 -3.80
CA VAL A 160 23.41 -2.33 -3.71
C VAL A 160 23.39 -0.82 -3.74
N SER A 161 22.60 -0.26 -4.67
CA SER A 161 22.40 1.17 -4.81
C SER A 161 21.01 1.48 -5.34
N GLY A 162 20.49 2.69 -5.08
CA GLY A 162 19.12 3.05 -5.43
C GLY A 162 18.08 2.28 -4.62
N GLY A 163 16.83 2.30 -5.04
CA GLY A 163 15.72 1.61 -4.36
C GLY A 163 15.22 2.33 -3.10
N LYS A 164 15.51 3.63 -2.96
CA LYS A 164 14.89 4.46 -1.93
C LYS A 164 13.38 4.45 -2.11
N THR A 165 12.66 4.34 -1.02
CA THR A 165 11.23 4.62 -1.02
C THR A 165 10.99 6.12 -0.92
N ILE A 166 10.00 6.60 -1.64
CA ILE A 166 9.60 8.01 -1.65
C ILE A 166 8.11 8.04 -1.31
N ILE A 167 7.74 8.88 -0.36
CA ILE A 167 6.34 9.05 0.05
C ILE A 167 5.94 10.52 -0.06
N SER A 168 4.66 10.76 -0.34
CA SER A 168 4.09 12.09 -0.44
C SER A 168 2.67 12.11 0.12
N SER A 169 2.32 13.15 0.87
CA SER A 169 0.96 13.35 1.34
C SER A 169 0.05 13.84 0.22
N SER A 170 -1.03 13.11 -0.08
CA SER A 170 -2.03 13.54 -1.06
C SER A 170 -2.74 14.84 -0.63
N MET A 171 -2.92 15.04 0.68
CA MET A 171 -3.49 16.27 1.22
C MET A 171 -2.56 17.47 1.06
N ALA A 172 -1.24 17.26 1.27
CA ALA A 172 -0.25 18.29 1.04
C ALA A 172 -0.14 18.66 -0.45
N GLY A 173 -0.18 17.66 -1.34
CA GLY A 173 -0.25 17.92 -2.78
C GLY A 173 -1.51 18.68 -3.18
N HIS A 174 -2.68 18.30 -2.66
CA HIS A 174 -3.93 19.02 -2.87
C HIS A 174 -3.85 20.46 -2.37
N ASP A 175 -3.27 20.69 -1.19
CA ASP A 175 -3.10 22.02 -0.62
C ASP A 175 -2.22 22.94 -1.51
N VAL A 176 -1.18 22.38 -2.13
CA VAL A 176 -0.40 23.10 -3.15
C VAL A 176 -1.27 23.43 -4.37
N MET A 177 -2.04 22.45 -4.87
CA MET A 177 -2.92 22.69 -6.03
C MET A 177 -3.95 23.79 -5.75
N VAL A 178 -4.53 23.85 -4.55
CA VAL A 178 -5.48 24.90 -4.16
C VAL A 178 -4.81 26.28 -4.15
N ARG A 179 -3.60 26.37 -3.64
CA ARG A 179 -2.90 27.68 -3.48
C ARG A 179 -2.24 28.18 -4.76
N GLU A 180 -1.61 27.28 -5.51
CA GLU A 180 -0.76 27.65 -6.64
C GLU A 180 -1.46 27.43 -8.00
N TYR A 181 -2.45 26.53 -8.06
CA TYR A 181 -3.16 26.15 -9.30
C TYR A 181 -4.70 26.07 -9.10
N PRO A 182 -5.34 27.13 -8.56
CA PRO A 182 -6.77 27.09 -8.13
C PRO A 182 -7.72 26.78 -9.28
N ASP A 183 -7.41 27.17 -10.51
CA ASP A 183 -8.26 26.87 -11.68
C ASP A 183 -8.20 25.41 -12.13
N GLN A 184 -7.16 24.68 -11.70
CA GLN A 184 -6.94 23.28 -12.08
C GLN A 184 -7.47 22.29 -11.03
N VAL A 185 -7.48 22.67 -9.74
CA VAL A 185 -7.81 21.74 -8.65
C VAL A 185 -9.20 21.10 -8.80
N LYS A 186 -10.17 21.79 -9.38
CA LYS A 186 -11.53 21.27 -9.62
C LYS A 186 -11.54 20.00 -10.47
N TRP A 187 -10.61 19.88 -11.40
CA TRP A 187 -10.52 18.73 -12.30
C TRP A 187 -10.07 17.45 -11.61
N LEU A 188 -9.48 17.55 -10.41
CA LEU A 188 -9.09 16.39 -9.60
C LEU A 188 -10.28 15.77 -8.84
N TYR A 189 -11.43 16.45 -8.84
CA TYR A 189 -12.69 15.96 -8.28
C TYR A 189 -13.64 15.40 -9.36
N GLU A 190 -13.33 15.62 -10.63
CA GLU A 190 -14.10 15.06 -11.71
C GLU A 190 -13.76 13.58 -11.92
N PRO A 191 -14.74 12.73 -12.27
CA PRO A 191 -14.50 11.32 -12.53
C PRO A 191 -13.56 11.11 -13.72
N ILE A 192 -12.58 10.22 -13.55
CA ILE A 192 -11.63 9.78 -14.59
C ILE A 192 -11.52 8.26 -14.59
N ALA A 193 -11.13 7.70 -15.73
CA ALA A 193 -10.94 6.26 -15.87
C ALA A 193 -9.56 5.81 -15.42
N PHE A 194 -9.50 4.71 -14.65
CA PHE A 194 -8.29 3.98 -14.28
C PHE A 194 -8.37 2.57 -14.86
N SER A 195 -7.42 2.19 -15.69
CA SER A 195 -7.28 0.84 -16.21
C SER A 195 -7.05 -0.19 -15.09
N ARG A 196 -7.67 -1.35 -15.20
CA ARG A 196 -7.31 -2.52 -14.37
C ARG A 196 -6.08 -3.27 -14.90
N GLN A 197 -5.54 -2.87 -16.06
CA GLN A 197 -4.32 -3.40 -16.67
C GLN A 197 -4.32 -4.92 -16.87
N GLY A 198 -5.50 -5.50 -17.20
CA GLY A 198 -5.64 -6.93 -17.41
C GLY A 198 -5.55 -7.78 -16.14
N GLU A 199 -5.76 -7.18 -14.96
CA GLU A 199 -5.79 -7.89 -13.66
C GLU A 199 -7.20 -8.06 -13.11
N GLN A 200 -8.21 -7.58 -13.83
CA GLN A 200 -9.61 -7.72 -13.40
C GLN A 200 -10.01 -9.19 -13.27
N ALA A 201 -10.84 -9.47 -12.28
CA ALA A 201 -11.51 -10.76 -12.19
C ALA A 201 -12.51 -10.93 -13.36
N PRO A 202 -12.95 -12.17 -13.67
CA PRO A 202 -13.84 -12.42 -14.80
C PRO A 202 -15.17 -11.66 -14.81
N ASP A 203 -15.63 -11.23 -13.63
CA ASP A 203 -16.87 -10.45 -13.41
C ASP A 203 -16.62 -8.92 -13.35
N GLU A 204 -15.39 -8.47 -13.58
CA GLU A 204 -15.01 -7.04 -13.51
C GLU A 204 -14.72 -6.49 -14.91
N GLY A 205 -15.06 -5.22 -15.14
CA GLY A 205 -14.72 -4.50 -16.36
C GLY A 205 -13.22 -4.15 -16.45
N PRO A 206 -12.72 -3.71 -17.63
CA PRO A 206 -11.32 -3.42 -17.84
C PRO A 206 -10.82 -2.12 -17.19
N TYR A 207 -11.72 -1.28 -16.72
CA TYR A 207 -11.42 -0.01 -16.03
C TYR A 207 -12.46 0.28 -14.94
N VAL A 208 -12.12 1.22 -14.07
CA VAL A 208 -13.03 1.85 -13.10
C VAL A 208 -13.05 3.35 -13.32
N VAL A 209 -14.14 4.02 -12.93
CA VAL A 209 -14.29 5.48 -13.06
C VAL A 209 -14.49 6.07 -11.68
N MET A 210 -13.60 6.97 -11.27
CA MET A 210 -13.64 7.62 -9.97
C MET A 210 -12.80 8.91 -9.98
N PRO A 211 -13.04 9.86 -9.08
CA PRO A 211 -12.19 11.05 -8.97
C PRO A 211 -10.85 10.73 -8.28
N ILE A 212 -9.87 11.65 -8.43
CA ILE A 212 -8.60 11.62 -7.68
C ILE A 212 -8.87 11.87 -6.20
N PHE A 213 -9.72 12.85 -5.88
CA PHE A 213 -10.04 13.22 -4.52
C PHE A 213 -11.53 13.07 -4.23
N SER A 214 -11.82 12.58 -3.04
CA SER A 214 -13.17 12.47 -2.52
C SER A 214 -13.17 12.76 -1.02
N GLU A 215 -14.32 13.20 -0.53
CA GLU A 215 -14.56 13.35 0.90
C GLU A 215 -15.84 12.58 1.28
N CYS A 216 -15.80 11.85 2.38
CA CYS A 216 -16.96 11.15 2.91
C CYS A 216 -16.94 11.23 4.44
N LYS A 217 -18.05 11.72 5.03
CA LYS A 217 -18.21 11.85 6.50
C LYS A 217 -17.01 12.53 7.19
N GLY A 218 -16.46 13.57 6.56
CA GLY A 218 -15.30 14.31 7.09
C GLY A 218 -13.96 13.59 6.95
N LYS A 219 -13.90 12.49 6.19
CA LYS A 219 -12.68 11.78 5.89
C LYS A 219 -12.24 12.02 4.45
N TRP A 220 -10.93 12.12 4.26
CA TRP A 220 -10.30 12.32 2.98
C TRP A 220 -9.95 10.99 2.31
N PHE A 221 -10.16 10.93 1.01
CA PHE A 221 -9.81 9.79 0.16
C PHE A 221 -9.12 10.30 -1.10
N GLY A 222 -7.84 9.94 -1.26
CA GLY A 222 -7.04 10.22 -2.45
C GLY A 222 -6.72 8.94 -3.22
N ARG A 223 -6.86 8.99 -4.55
CA ARG A 223 -6.47 7.92 -5.46
C ARG A 223 -5.54 8.46 -6.52
N TRP A 224 -4.37 7.89 -6.66
CA TRP A 224 -3.43 8.27 -7.69
C TRP A 224 -2.76 7.05 -8.32
N ASN A 225 -2.72 7.00 -9.64
CA ASN A 225 -1.88 6.08 -10.39
C ASN A 225 -1.85 6.55 -11.86
N TRP A 226 -0.85 7.35 -12.19
CA TRP A 226 -0.76 7.97 -13.52
C TRP A 226 -0.69 6.95 -14.65
N ASN A 227 0.03 5.84 -14.44
CA ASN A 227 0.13 4.76 -15.43
C ASN A 227 -1.24 4.12 -15.72
N ARG A 228 -2.07 3.90 -14.70
CA ARG A 228 -3.44 3.36 -14.87
C ARG A 228 -4.36 4.35 -15.58
N VAL A 229 -4.22 5.65 -15.32
CA VAL A 229 -4.99 6.70 -16.03
C VAL A 229 -4.60 6.74 -17.49
N ARG A 230 -3.30 6.81 -17.82
CA ARG A 230 -2.81 6.79 -19.21
C ARG A 230 -3.20 5.52 -19.96
N SER A 231 -3.15 4.38 -19.30
CA SER A 231 -3.53 3.09 -19.89
C SER A 231 -5.03 3.03 -20.17
N ALA A 232 -5.87 3.65 -19.34
CA ALA A 232 -7.32 3.70 -19.55
C ALA A 232 -7.70 4.45 -20.83
N GLN A 233 -6.91 5.48 -21.24
CA GLN A 233 -7.16 6.24 -22.48
C GLN A 233 -7.02 5.40 -23.75
N LYS A 234 -6.47 4.18 -23.63
CA LYS A 234 -6.30 3.23 -24.76
C LYS A 234 -7.40 2.16 -24.79
N ILE A 235 -8.30 2.15 -23.81
CA ILE A 235 -9.38 1.16 -23.71
C ILE A 235 -10.61 1.70 -24.45
N GLU A 236 -11.12 0.90 -25.36
CA GLU A 236 -12.35 1.22 -26.10
C GLU A 236 -13.53 1.39 -25.13
N GLY A 237 -14.31 2.46 -25.29
CA GLY A 237 -15.44 2.80 -24.43
C GLY A 237 -15.08 3.43 -23.08
N ALA A 238 -13.79 3.54 -22.72
CA ALA A 238 -13.40 4.28 -21.53
C ALA A 238 -13.57 5.79 -21.70
N PRO A 239 -14.05 6.52 -20.67
CA PRO A 239 -14.09 7.98 -20.69
C PRO A 239 -12.72 8.57 -20.98
N GLN A 240 -12.67 9.44 -21.98
CA GLN A 240 -11.45 10.13 -22.40
C GLN A 240 -11.23 11.40 -21.56
N LEU A 241 -9.98 11.68 -21.20
CA LEU A 241 -9.63 12.91 -20.51
C LEU A 241 -9.85 14.14 -21.39
N LYS A 242 -10.45 15.18 -20.82
CA LYS A 242 -10.43 16.51 -21.39
C LYS A 242 -9.02 17.09 -21.31
N PRO A 243 -8.62 18.02 -22.23
CA PRO A 243 -7.30 18.66 -22.15
C PRO A 243 -7.02 19.29 -20.77
N GLU A 244 -8.01 19.91 -20.15
CA GLU A 244 -7.89 20.55 -18.85
C GLU A 244 -7.70 19.55 -17.71
N GLN A 245 -8.38 18.39 -17.78
CA GLN A 245 -8.14 17.29 -16.84
C GLN A 245 -6.72 16.75 -16.97
N PHE A 246 -6.27 16.52 -18.20
CA PHE A 246 -4.90 16.04 -18.45
C PHE A 246 -3.86 17.00 -17.88
N ALA A 247 -4.00 18.31 -18.14
CA ALA A 247 -3.09 19.34 -17.62
C ALA A 247 -3.09 19.37 -16.08
N ALA A 248 -4.26 19.26 -15.45
CA ALA A 248 -4.37 19.24 -13.99
C ALA A 248 -3.72 17.99 -13.37
N LEU A 249 -3.85 16.82 -14.01
CA LEU A 249 -3.22 15.58 -13.57
C LEU A 249 -1.69 15.63 -13.72
N GLU A 250 -1.19 16.18 -14.83
CA GLU A 250 0.26 16.39 -15.01
C GLU A 250 0.82 17.35 -13.97
N GLN A 251 0.11 18.44 -13.70
CA GLN A 251 0.51 19.41 -12.68
C GLN A 251 0.53 18.76 -11.29
N PHE A 252 -0.48 17.96 -10.96
CA PHE A 252 -0.51 17.24 -9.69
C PHE A 252 0.67 16.25 -9.57
N ASP A 253 1.01 15.50 -10.61
CA ASP A 253 2.18 14.61 -10.59
C ASP A 253 3.47 15.37 -10.32
N GLN A 254 3.65 16.54 -10.94
CA GLN A 254 4.80 17.40 -10.70
C GLN A 254 4.83 17.92 -9.26
N VAL A 255 3.69 18.32 -8.72
CA VAL A 255 3.58 18.78 -7.32
C VAL A 255 3.99 17.65 -6.34
N MET A 256 3.54 16.42 -6.58
CA MET A 256 3.87 15.28 -5.71
C MET A 256 5.36 14.92 -5.72
N ARG A 257 6.11 15.34 -6.76
CA ARG A 257 7.57 15.11 -6.90
C ARG A 257 8.43 16.24 -6.32
N ARG A 258 7.81 17.32 -5.84
CA ARG A 258 8.55 18.46 -5.30
C ARG A 258 9.34 18.07 -4.04
N PRO A 259 10.57 18.55 -3.84
CA PRO A 259 11.39 18.21 -2.67
C PRO A 259 10.77 18.61 -1.33
N ASP A 260 9.88 19.61 -1.31
CA ASP A 260 9.15 20.04 -0.11
C ASP A 260 7.91 19.18 0.17
N VAL A 261 7.48 18.32 -0.76
CA VAL A 261 6.31 17.44 -0.66
C VAL A 261 6.73 15.97 -0.57
N ALA A 262 7.74 15.58 -1.34
CA ALA A 262 8.25 14.21 -1.44
C ALA A 262 9.34 13.94 -0.39
N TYR A 263 9.09 13.00 0.52
CA TYR A 263 10.05 12.55 1.52
C TYR A 263 10.70 11.25 1.07
N GLU A 264 12.04 11.26 0.95
CA GLU A 264 12.83 10.09 0.56
C GLU A 264 13.47 9.42 1.77
N MET A 265 13.46 8.10 1.80
CA MET A 265 14.14 7.32 2.83
C MET A 265 14.63 5.97 2.31
N TRP A 266 15.60 5.40 3.01
CA TRP A 266 15.98 4.00 2.85
C TRP A 266 15.11 3.13 3.75
N LEU A 267 14.62 2.02 3.21
CA LEU A 267 14.18 0.89 4.02
C LEU A 267 15.37 -0.03 4.23
N GLU A 268 15.85 -0.10 5.46
CA GLU A 268 16.91 -1.00 5.85
C GLU A 268 16.36 -2.42 6.09
N PRO A 269 17.18 -3.47 5.97
CA PRO A 269 16.75 -4.82 6.35
C PRO A 269 16.18 -4.85 7.77
N GLY A 270 14.97 -5.42 7.93
CA GLY A 270 14.22 -5.39 9.19
C GLY A 270 13.32 -4.17 9.36
N ASP A 271 13.24 -3.26 8.41
CA ASP A 271 12.26 -2.16 8.43
C ASP A 271 10.91 -2.60 7.85
N VAL A 272 9.83 -2.11 8.42
CA VAL A 272 8.46 -2.24 7.85
C VAL A 272 7.84 -0.86 7.74
N GLN A 273 7.60 -0.43 6.51
CA GLN A 273 6.79 0.75 6.21
C GLN A 273 5.32 0.34 6.15
N ILE A 274 4.47 1.07 6.87
CA ILE A 274 3.01 0.91 6.85
C ILE A 274 2.41 2.23 6.37
N ILE A 275 1.56 2.19 5.34
CA ILE A 275 0.93 3.40 4.78
C ILE A 275 -0.56 3.22 4.57
N SER A 276 -1.31 4.32 4.73
CA SER A 276 -2.69 4.44 4.27
C SER A 276 -2.71 4.82 2.79
N SER A 277 -3.31 3.98 1.95
CA SER A 277 -3.46 4.26 0.52
C SER A 277 -4.39 5.43 0.20
N HIS A 278 -5.11 5.95 1.20
CA HIS A 278 -6.06 7.05 0.99
C HIS A 278 -5.42 8.42 1.13
N VAL A 279 -4.30 8.52 1.85
CA VAL A 279 -3.65 9.80 2.16
C VAL A 279 -2.18 9.83 1.78
N THR A 280 -1.54 8.68 1.55
CA THR A 280 -0.10 8.61 1.24
C THR A 280 0.13 7.95 -0.11
N LEU A 281 0.75 8.70 -1.02
CA LEU A 281 1.30 8.18 -2.26
C LEU A 281 2.70 7.65 -2.00
N HIS A 282 3.08 6.61 -2.72
CA HIS A 282 4.43 6.08 -2.64
C HIS A 282 5.04 5.81 -4.02
N SER A 283 6.35 5.83 -4.05
CA SER A 283 7.19 5.66 -5.23
C SER A 283 8.51 4.99 -4.81
N ARG A 284 9.37 4.70 -5.78
CA ARG A 284 10.69 4.12 -5.54
C ARG A 284 11.64 4.57 -6.63
N THR A 285 12.88 4.94 -6.25
CA THR A 285 13.94 5.18 -7.23
C THR A 285 14.35 3.86 -7.91
N GLU A 286 14.92 3.95 -9.11
CA GLU A 286 15.58 2.80 -9.73
C GLU A 286 16.66 2.21 -8.80
N PHE A 287 17.04 0.96 -9.03
CA PHE A 287 18.04 0.30 -8.21
C PHE A 287 18.90 -0.69 -8.99
N VAL A 288 20.08 -0.93 -8.45
CA VAL A 288 21.01 -1.96 -8.91
C VAL A 288 21.07 -3.07 -7.86
N ASP A 289 20.81 -4.29 -8.28
CA ASP A 289 20.83 -5.46 -7.40
C ASP A 289 22.24 -6.00 -7.16
N HIS A 290 22.36 -6.81 -6.11
CA HIS A 290 23.54 -7.63 -5.87
C HIS A 290 23.68 -8.71 -6.96
N GLU A 291 24.92 -9.09 -7.27
CA GLU A 291 25.20 -10.23 -8.15
C GLU A 291 24.73 -11.55 -7.50
N ASP A 292 25.00 -11.71 -6.19
CA ASP A 292 24.55 -12.84 -5.39
C ASP A 292 23.03 -12.89 -5.28
N PRO A 293 22.36 -13.92 -5.83
CA PRO A 293 20.91 -14.05 -5.77
C PRO A 293 20.31 -14.01 -4.37
N ALA A 294 21.05 -14.50 -3.35
CA ALA A 294 20.59 -14.52 -1.96
C ALA A 294 20.56 -13.13 -1.32
N LYS A 295 21.30 -12.19 -1.87
CA LYS A 295 21.42 -10.80 -1.39
C LYS A 295 20.61 -9.80 -2.22
N LYS A 296 19.99 -10.24 -3.32
CA LYS A 296 19.15 -9.37 -4.16
C LYS A 296 18.07 -8.72 -3.34
N ARG A 297 17.70 -7.50 -3.74
CA ARG A 297 16.63 -6.74 -3.12
C ARG A 297 15.35 -7.57 -3.03
N LEU A 298 14.78 -7.66 -1.82
CA LEU A 298 13.55 -8.35 -1.55
C LEU A 298 12.78 -7.62 -0.46
N LEU A 299 11.57 -7.16 -0.78
CA LEU A 299 10.59 -6.72 0.19
C LEU A 299 9.35 -7.62 0.06
N TYR A 300 8.66 -7.81 1.17
CA TYR A 300 7.34 -8.43 1.18
C TYR A 300 6.27 -7.33 1.27
N ARG A 301 5.39 -7.28 0.28
CA ARG A 301 4.26 -6.36 0.28
C ARG A 301 2.99 -7.10 0.68
N LEU A 302 2.24 -6.49 1.61
CA LEU A 302 0.97 -7.02 2.06
C LEU A 302 -0.09 -5.91 2.01
N TRP A 303 -1.29 -6.23 1.55
CA TRP A 303 -2.44 -5.35 1.48
C TRP A 303 -3.47 -5.79 2.52
N ILE A 304 -4.06 -4.83 3.24
CA ILE A 304 -4.95 -5.11 4.38
C ILE A 304 -6.23 -4.29 4.27
N ALA A 305 -7.38 -4.96 4.51
CA ALA A 305 -8.64 -4.33 4.87
C ALA A 305 -8.74 -4.34 6.41
N PRO A 306 -8.64 -3.19 7.09
CA PRO A 306 -8.66 -3.13 8.56
C PRO A 306 -10.09 -3.15 9.11
N PRO A 307 -10.30 -3.69 10.35
CA PRO A 307 -11.64 -3.82 10.96
C PRO A 307 -12.30 -2.48 11.30
N ASP A 308 -11.50 -1.44 11.54
CA ASP A 308 -11.95 -0.10 11.88
C ASP A 308 -11.83 0.88 10.70
N SER A 309 -12.06 0.38 9.47
CA SER A 309 -12.05 1.19 8.25
C SER A 309 -13.20 2.20 8.22
N ASP A 310 -12.95 3.36 7.62
CA ASP A 310 -13.95 4.42 7.47
C ASP A 310 -14.93 4.15 6.31
N GLN A 311 -16.13 4.78 6.37
CA GLN A 311 -17.07 4.82 5.25
C GLN A 311 -16.41 5.47 4.04
N MET A 312 -16.45 4.79 2.89
CA MET A 312 -15.94 5.32 1.62
C MET A 312 -17.03 6.03 0.81
N PRO A 313 -16.63 6.95 -0.10
CA PRO A 313 -17.54 7.51 -1.10
C PRO A 313 -18.09 6.41 -2.03
N GLU A 314 -19.35 6.49 -2.38
CA GLU A 314 -19.99 5.50 -3.27
C GLU A 314 -19.29 5.37 -4.63
N SER A 315 -18.71 6.47 -5.14
CA SER A 315 -17.92 6.46 -6.39
C SER A 315 -16.71 5.53 -6.36
N TRP A 316 -16.34 4.96 -5.21
CA TRP A 316 -15.22 4.03 -5.04
C TRP A 316 -15.65 2.56 -5.01
N ARG A 317 -16.96 2.28 -5.04
CA ARG A 317 -17.53 0.93 -4.95
C ARG A 317 -16.98 -0.03 -6.00
N ASP A 318 -16.85 0.40 -7.24
CA ASP A 318 -16.35 -0.46 -8.32
C ASP A 318 -14.93 -0.95 -8.12
N LEU A 319 -14.10 -0.16 -7.41
CA LEU A 319 -12.73 -0.55 -7.09
C LEU A 319 -12.65 -1.39 -5.82
N TYR A 320 -13.37 -0.97 -4.75
CA TYR A 320 -13.25 -1.58 -3.43
C TYR A 320 -14.31 -2.64 -3.15
N ARG A 321 -15.36 -2.74 -3.95
CA ARG A 321 -16.53 -3.64 -3.87
C ARG A 321 -17.47 -3.37 -2.70
N SER A 322 -16.96 -2.84 -1.59
CA SER A 322 -17.75 -2.33 -0.48
C SER A 322 -17.26 -0.93 -0.10
N CYS A 323 -18.21 -0.04 0.22
CA CYS A 323 -17.93 1.27 0.79
C CYS A 323 -18.21 1.33 2.29
N GLU A 324 -18.80 0.27 2.86
CA GLU A 324 -19.19 0.22 4.26
C GLU A 324 -17.98 0.07 5.19
N PRO A 325 -18.01 0.70 6.38
CA PRO A 325 -16.94 0.53 7.37
C PRO A 325 -16.91 -0.89 7.92
N GLY A 326 -15.71 -1.37 8.29
CA GLY A 326 -15.54 -2.68 8.91
C GLY A 326 -15.85 -3.87 7.98
N THR A 327 -15.85 -3.66 6.65
CA THR A 327 -16.07 -4.72 5.67
C THR A 327 -14.79 -5.15 4.99
N VAL A 328 -14.75 -6.41 4.52
CA VAL A 328 -13.66 -6.92 3.68
C VAL A 328 -13.78 -6.27 2.30
N ARG A 329 -12.80 -5.43 1.96
CA ARG A 329 -12.83 -4.63 0.73
C ARG A 329 -11.46 -4.45 0.10
N GLY A 330 -11.42 -3.89 -1.10
CA GLY A 330 -10.18 -3.65 -1.85
C GLY A 330 -9.53 -4.93 -2.34
N GLY A 331 -8.27 -4.82 -2.76
CA GLY A 331 -7.52 -5.89 -3.42
C GLY A 331 -7.82 -6.03 -4.91
N ILE A 332 -6.99 -6.82 -5.57
CA ILE A 332 -7.16 -7.24 -6.96
C ILE A 332 -7.34 -8.75 -6.94
N ARG A 333 -8.57 -9.20 -7.19
CA ARG A 333 -8.92 -10.62 -7.09
C ARG A 333 -8.16 -11.49 -8.10
N GLY A 334 -7.93 -10.95 -9.31
CA GLY A 334 -7.23 -11.68 -10.35
C GLY A 334 -8.01 -12.89 -10.88
N PHE A 335 -7.27 -13.89 -11.40
CA PHE A 335 -7.87 -15.03 -12.11
C PHE A 335 -8.00 -16.29 -11.26
N LYS A 336 -7.35 -16.32 -10.08
CA LYS A 336 -7.28 -17.51 -9.21
C LYS A 336 -7.97 -17.31 -7.86
N HIS A 337 -8.88 -16.31 -7.77
CA HIS A 337 -9.66 -16.08 -6.56
C HIS A 337 -10.79 -17.11 -6.45
N ASP A 338 -10.49 -18.19 -5.77
CA ASP A 338 -11.29 -19.40 -5.65
C ASP A 338 -11.97 -19.54 -4.28
N GLU A 339 -12.65 -20.65 -4.06
CA GLU A 339 -13.34 -20.99 -2.82
C GLU A 339 -12.38 -20.98 -1.60
N ARG A 340 -11.12 -21.38 -1.77
CA ARG A 340 -10.13 -21.38 -0.70
C ARG A 340 -9.79 -19.95 -0.27
N CYS A 341 -9.71 -19.02 -1.22
CA CYS A 341 -9.54 -17.59 -0.94
C CYS A 341 -10.74 -17.05 -0.15
N LEU A 342 -11.97 -17.35 -0.57
CA LEU A 342 -13.18 -16.91 0.09
C LEU A 342 -13.29 -17.48 1.52
N GLN A 343 -12.97 -18.75 1.73
CA GLN A 343 -12.95 -19.36 3.06
C GLN A 343 -11.91 -18.74 3.98
N PHE A 344 -10.71 -18.46 3.47
CA PHE A 344 -9.69 -17.74 4.23
C PHE A 344 -10.18 -16.35 4.62
N GLU A 345 -10.68 -15.56 3.66
CA GLU A 345 -11.16 -14.19 3.90
C GLU A 345 -12.32 -14.17 4.92
N ALA A 346 -13.27 -15.08 4.79
CA ALA A 346 -14.41 -15.18 5.72
C ALA A 346 -13.98 -15.57 7.13
N ARG A 347 -13.06 -16.55 7.26
CA ARG A 347 -12.49 -16.93 8.57
C ARG A 347 -11.76 -15.75 9.21
N GLN A 348 -10.85 -15.13 8.48
CA GLN A 348 -10.06 -14.00 8.96
C GLN A 348 -10.94 -12.79 9.31
N ALA A 349 -11.98 -12.52 8.51
CA ALA A 349 -12.96 -11.47 8.80
C ALA A 349 -13.67 -11.72 10.15
N LYS A 350 -14.10 -12.96 10.39
CA LYS A 350 -14.71 -13.36 11.65
C LYS A 350 -13.76 -13.15 12.84
N ASP A 351 -12.49 -13.56 12.69
CA ASP A 351 -11.46 -13.39 13.71
C ASP A 351 -11.18 -11.91 14.05
N CYS A 352 -11.35 -11.02 13.06
CA CYS A 352 -11.20 -9.57 13.19
C CYS A 352 -12.51 -8.83 13.54
N GLY A 353 -13.66 -9.53 13.68
CA GLY A 353 -14.96 -8.90 13.91
C GLY A 353 -15.48 -8.08 12.73
N MET A 354 -15.09 -8.45 11.50
CA MET A 354 -15.47 -7.78 10.24
C MET A 354 -16.61 -8.52 9.53
N THR A 355 -17.27 -7.81 8.62
CA THR A 355 -18.21 -8.40 7.65
C THR A 355 -17.44 -8.77 6.37
N ALA A 356 -17.54 -10.05 5.95
CA ALA A 356 -16.93 -10.57 4.74
C ALA A 356 -17.74 -10.20 3.48
#